data_deb0de6119a6322122793d7178a9fa0e
#
_entry.id   deb0de6119a6322122793d7178a9fa0e
#
_cell.length_a   1.000
_cell.length_b   1.000
_cell.length_c   1.000
_cell.angle_alpha   90.00
_cell.angle_beta   90.00
_cell.angle_gamma   90.00
#
_symmetry.space_group_name_H-M   'P 1'
#
loop_
_entity.id
_entity.type
_entity.pdbx_description
1 polymer ?
#
loop_
_entity_poly.entity_id
_entity_poly.type
_entity_poly.pdbx_seq_one_letter_code
_entity_poly.pdbx_strand_id
1 'polypeptide(L)'
;PMHWFRQEWILQPDKHNALHLHFMMTDNPSLSEETRQRYERTYSGVFYQRYVLGKWVAAEGVIYSMFSETENTYRPDQRPKAMAWLSTRTIAVDYGTTNPTRFLDIYDDGETVRVDREYDWDSRKEHAQKTDREYADDLLAFMGPQPCTVIVDPSAASFIAELGRRGVYVVKADNDVPDGIRKTAGLIGRRIIQICETCSRLIDEMGTYVWDEKASQRGEEKPVKQNDHSADALRYYVNSLPDWRFE
;
A
#
# COMPACT_ATOMS: atom_id res chain seq x y z
N PRO A 1 -5.36 -6.36 -20.88
CA PRO A 1 -5.68 -6.37 -22.31
C PRO A 1 -5.53 -7.76 -22.94
N MET A 2 -4.54 -8.56 -22.51
CA MET A 2 -4.20 -9.87 -23.10
C MET A 2 -5.01 -11.04 -22.54
N HIS A 3 -5.95 -10.80 -21.65
CA HIS A 3 -6.79 -11.85 -21.06
C HIS A 3 -7.50 -12.63 -22.16
N TRP A 4 -7.46 -13.98 -22.10
CA TRP A 4 -8.01 -14.88 -23.11
C TRP A 4 -9.47 -14.56 -23.48
N PHE A 5 -10.31 -14.26 -22.47
CA PHE A 5 -11.72 -13.94 -22.68
C PHE A 5 -11.89 -12.69 -23.57
N ARG A 6 -11.07 -11.64 -23.33
CA ARG A 6 -11.10 -10.45 -24.20
C ARG A 6 -10.68 -10.79 -25.62
N GLN A 7 -9.61 -11.58 -25.79
CA GLN A 7 -9.09 -11.91 -27.11
C GLN A 7 -10.07 -12.76 -27.91
N GLU A 8 -10.69 -13.77 -27.28
CA GLU A 8 -11.57 -14.71 -27.96
C GLU A 8 -13.01 -14.19 -28.10
N TRP A 9 -13.58 -13.57 -27.06
CA TRP A 9 -15.01 -13.25 -27.01
C TRP A 9 -15.32 -11.78 -27.28
N ILE A 10 -14.48 -10.86 -26.78
CA ILE A 10 -14.76 -9.42 -26.92
C ILE A 10 -14.25 -8.88 -28.25
N LEU A 11 -13.03 -9.28 -28.67
CA LEU A 11 -12.43 -8.80 -29.91
C LEU A 11 -12.85 -9.62 -31.15
N GLN A 12 -13.44 -10.80 -30.95
CA GLN A 12 -13.92 -11.69 -32.05
C GLN A 12 -15.37 -12.16 -31.81
N PRO A 13 -16.30 -11.21 -31.55
CA PRO A 13 -17.68 -11.59 -31.20
C PRO A 13 -18.37 -12.37 -32.31
N ASP A 14 -18.12 -12.05 -33.57
CA ASP A 14 -18.72 -12.74 -34.71
C ASP A 14 -18.33 -14.21 -34.79
N LYS A 15 -17.10 -14.58 -34.43
CA LYS A 15 -16.62 -15.96 -34.39
C LYS A 15 -17.43 -16.85 -33.46
N HIS A 16 -17.98 -16.27 -32.41
CA HIS A 16 -18.71 -16.98 -31.36
C HIS A 16 -20.23 -16.68 -31.37
N ASN A 17 -20.71 -15.99 -32.40
CA ASN A 17 -22.09 -15.50 -32.46
C ASN A 17 -22.51 -14.81 -31.15
N ALA A 18 -21.60 -13.97 -30.59
CA ALA A 18 -21.76 -13.29 -29.34
C ALA A 18 -22.02 -11.78 -29.55
N LEU A 19 -22.86 -11.22 -28.70
CA LEU A 19 -23.08 -9.77 -28.64
C LEU A 19 -22.23 -9.19 -27.50
N HIS A 20 -21.30 -8.28 -27.83
CA HIS A 20 -20.55 -7.52 -26.84
C HIS A 20 -21.22 -6.16 -26.63
N LEU A 21 -21.70 -5.94 -25.41
CA LEU A 21 -22.23 -4.65 -24.94
C LEU A 21 -21.26 -4.06 -23.92
N HIS A 22 -20.91 -2.80 -24.11
CA HIS A 22 -20.08 -2.04 -23.18
C HIS A 22 -20.93 -0.99 -22.47
N PHE A 23 -20.93 -1.04 -21.13
CA PHE A 23 -21.62 -0.08 -20.28
C PHE A 23 -20.63 0.65 -19.38
N MET A 24 -20.80 1.94 -19.27
CA MET A 24 -20.10 2.77 -18.29
C MET A 24 -20.99 3.02 -17.06
N MET A 25 -20.42 3.49 -15.96
CA MET A 25 -21.22 3.88 -14.80
C MET A 25 -22.27 4.94 -15.12
N THR A 26 -21.96 5.83 -16.05
CA THR A 26 -22.87 6.88 -16.55
C THR A 26 -24.11 6.33 -17.25
N ASP A 27 -24.04 5.11 -17.77
CA ASP A 27 -25.14 4.48 -18.47
C ASP A 27 -26.14 3.80 -17.51
N ASN A 28 -25.81 3.73 -16.22
CA ASN A 28 -26.70 3.17 -15.20
C ASN A 28 -27.54 4.26 -14.54
N PRO A 29 -28.83 4.40 -14.91
CA PRO A 29 -29.70 5.44 -14.36
C PRO A 29 -30.04 5.25 -12.87
N SER A 30 -29.76 4.06 -12.31
CA SER A 30 -30.00 3.76 -10.90
C SER A 30 -28.85 4.21 -9.99
N LEU A 31 -27.70 4.58 -10.55
CA LEU A 31 -26.57 5.11 -9.78
C LEU A 31 -26.77 6.61 -9.52
N SER A 32 -26.84 6.98 -8.24
CA SER A 32 -26.87 8.38 -7.85
C SER A 32 -25.54 9.08 -8.22
N GLU A 33 -25.61 10.38 -8.42
CA GLU A 33 -24.42 11.21 -8.66
C GLU A 33 -23.42 11.10 -7.52
N GLU A 34 -23.88 11.07 -6.28
CA GLU A 34 -23.06 10.88 -5.09
C GLU A 34 -22.27 9.54 -5.12
N THR A 35 -22.95 8.45 -5.52
CA THR A 35 -22.31 7.15 -5.68
C THR A 35 -21.25 7.17 -6.77
N ARG A 36 -21.53 7.80 -7.91
CA ARG A 36 -20.54 7.95 -9.00
C ARG A 36 -19.31 8.73 -8.54
N GLN A 37 -19.50 9.89 -7.91
CA GLN A 37 -18.41 10.69 -7.36
C GLN A 37 -17.60 9.96 -6.29
N ARG A 38 -18.24 9.12 -5.48
CA ARG A 38 -17.55 8.26 -4.53
C ARG A 38 -16.59 7.31 -5.25
N TYR A 39 -17.03 6.60 -6.27
CA TYR A 39 -16.19 5.71 -7.06
C TYR A 39 -15.03 6.46 -7.76
N GLU A 40 -15.32 7.62 -8.34
CA GLU A 40 -14.31 8.46 -8.98
C GLU A 40 -13.22 8.92 -8.00
N ARG A 41 -13.57 9.19 -6.75
CA ARG A 41 -12.61 9.57 -5.70
C ARG A 41 -11.86 8.37 -5.11
N THR A 42 -12.50 7.20 -5.07
CA THR A 42 -11.94 5.99 -4.47
C THR A 42 -10.80 5.41 -5.30
N TYR A 43 -10.91 5.46 -6.61
CA TYR A 43 -9.95 4.82 -7.51
C TYR A 43 -8.99 5.80 -8.17
N SER A 44 -7.74 5.36 -8.39
CA SER A 44 -6.70 6.12 -9.08
C SER A 44 -5.94 5.26 -10.08
N GLY A 45 -5.21 5.87 -11.01
CA GLY A 45 -4.33 5.19 -11.96
C GLY A 45 -5.05 4.12 -12.80
N VAL A 46 -4.46 2.92 -12.87
CA VAL A 46 -5.02 1.79 -13.62
C VAL A 46 -6.38 1.33 -13.07
N PHE A 47 -6.60 1.45 -11.78
CA PHE A 47 -7.86 1.06 -11.14
C PHE A 47 -9.00 1.99 -11.54
N TYR A 48 -8.75 3.30 -11.64
CA TYR A 48 -9.73 4.25 -12.19
C TYR A 48 -10.11 3.91 -13.63
N GLN A 49 -9.11 3.62 -14.46
CA GLN A 49 -9.37 3.25 -15.84
C GLN A 49 -10.22 1.98 -15.99
N ARG A 50 -10.04 1.01 -15.12
CA ARG A 50 -10.79 -0.27 -15.14
C ARG A 50 -12.16 -0.17 -14.51
N TYR A 51 -12.23 0.35 -13.27
CA TYR A 51 -13.45 0.26 -12.47
C TYR A 51 -14.39 1.45 -12.67
N VAL A 52 -13.86 2.61 -13.10
CA VAL A 52 -14.68 3.80 -13.40
C VAL A 52 -14.94 3.91 -14.89
N LEU A 53 -13.89 3.81 -15.70
CA LEU A 53 -14.01 3.98 -17.16
C LEU A 53 -14.27 2.67 -17.93
N GLY A 54 -14.34 1.52 -17.25
CA GLY A 54 -14.62 0.21 -17.88
C GLY A 54 -13.58 -0.25 -18.92
N LYS A 55 -12.35 0.29 -18.87
CA LYS A 55 -11.33 0.00 -19.86
C LYS A 55 -10.59 -1.31 -19.58
N TRP A 56 -10.28 -2.03 -20.64
CA TRP A 56 -9.37 -3.18 -20.60
C TRP A 56 -7.92 -2.71 -20.74
N VAL A 57 -7.34 -2.25 -19.62
CA VAL A 57 -5.94 -1.80 -19.58
C VAL A 57 -5.08 -2.76 -18.77
N ALA A 58 -3.82 -2.94 -19.18
CA ALA A 58 -2.85 -3.71 -18.40
C ALA A 58 -2.41 -2.91 -17.16
N ALA A 59 -2.01 -3.63 -16.11
CA ALA A 59 -1.24 -3.04 -15.04
C ALA A 59 0.22 -3.00 -15.49
N GLU A 60 0.69 -1.84 -15.91
CA GLU A 60 2.03 -1.62 -16.46
C GLU A 60 2.65 -0.36 -15.84
N GLY A 61 3.98 -0.34 -15.78
CA GLY A 61 4.73 0.79 -15.26
C GLY A 61 4.67 0.91 -13.73
N VAL A 62 4.84 2.13 -13.24
CA VAL A 62 4.86 2.44 -11.79
C VAL A 62 3.48 2.24 -11.18
N ILE A 63 3.43 1.52 -10.07
CA ILE A 63 2.19 1.18 -9.37
C ILE A 63 1.53 2.45 -8.79
N TYR A 64 2.32 3.26 -8.09
CA TYR A 64 1.85 4.50 -7.47
C TYR A 64 2.16 5.72 -8.34
N SER A 65 1.76 5.66 -9.63
CA SER A 65 1.98 6.74 -10.61
C SER A 65 1.32 8.08 -10.24
N MET A 66 0.40 8.07 -9.26
CA MET A 66 -0.23 9.27 -8.70
C MET A 66 0.59 9.91 -7.56
N PHE A 67 1.65 9.26 -7.08
CA PHE A 67 2.53 9.81 -6.06
C PHE A 67 3.29 11.02 -6.59
N SER A 68 3.32 12.07 -5.82
CA SER A 68 4.05 13.30 -6.12
C SER A 68 4.80 13.74 -4.86
N GLU A 69 6.13 13.83 -4.93
CA GLU A 69 6.93 14.30 -3.81
C GLU A 69 6.46 15.67 -3.30
N THR A 70 6.05 16.58 -4.20
CA THR A 70 5.60 17.92 -3.79
C THR A 70 4.26 17.93 -3.08
N GLU A 71 3.41 16.90 -3.30
CA GLU A 71 2.03 16.87 -2.79
C GLU A 71 1.83 15.82 -1.69
N ASN A 72 2.66 14.77 -1.69
CA ASN A 72 2.55 13.65 -0.76
C ASN A 72 3.68 13.61 0.27
N THR A 73 4.56 14.61 0.33
CA THR A 73 5.59 14.68 1.36
C THR A 73 5.47 15.96 2.22
N TYR A 74 6.09 15.92 3.38
CA TYR A 74 6.21 17.06 4.27
C TYR A 74 7.59 17.07 4.95
N ARG A 75 8.07 18.27 5.26
CA ARG A 75 9.35 18.44 5.98
C ARG A 75 9.17 18.23 7.48
N PRO A 76 10.23 17.80 8.20
CA PRO A 76 10.18 17.62 9.65
C PRO A 76 9.73 18.86 10.44
N ASP A 77 10.04 20.06 9.94
CA ASP A 77 9.63 21.33 10.56
C ASP A 77 8.13 21.65 10.35
N GLN A 78 7.48 20.97 9.41
CA GLN A 78 6.03 21.07 9.14
C GLN A 78 5.21 20.05 9.93
N ARG A 79 5.85 19.22 10.76
CA ARG A 79 5.17 18.24 11.60
C ARG A 79 4.17 18.95 12.54
N PRO A 80 2.90 18.49 12.59
CA PRO A 80 1.93 19.07 13.51
C PRO A 80 2.36 18.94 14.97
N LYS A 81 2.38 20.02 15.74
CA LYS A 81 2.81 20.03 17.15
C LYS A 81 2.01 19.09 18.04
N ALA A 82 0.74 18.88 17.71
CA ALA A 82 -0.18 18.02 18.45
C ALA A 82 -0.29 16.60 17.88
N MET A 83 0.53 16.23 16.89
CA MET A 83 0.42 14.94 16.17
C MET A 83 0.33 13.74 17.11
N ALA A 84 1.19 13.70 18.13
CA ALA A 84 1.24 12.59 19.09
C ALA A 84 0.00 12.49 19.99
N TRP A 85 -0.80 13.53 20.14
CA TRP A 85 -1.94 13.60 21.06
C TRP A 85 -3.29 13.47 20.34
N LEU A 86 -3.33 13.83 19.06
CA LEU A 86 -4.57 13.86 18.26
C LEU A 86 -4.67 12.71 17.27
N SER A 87 -3.65 11.86 17.19
CA SER A 87 -3.57 10.78 16.23
C SER A 87 -3.47 9.43 16.92
N THR A 88 -4.02 8.39 16.30
CA THR A 88 -3.64 7.01 16.59
C THR A 88 -2.24 6.78 16.03
N ARG A 89 -1.42 6.01 16.76
CA ARG A 89 -0.05 5.69 16.34
C ARG A 89 0.10 4.21 16.06
N THR A 90 0.67 3.88 14.91
CA THR A 90 0.94 2.50 14.49
C THR A 90 2.36 2.37 13.97
N ILE A 91 3.05 1.30 14.38
CA ILE A 91 4.30 0.88 13.76
C ILE A 91 3.97 -0.29 12.83
N ALA A 92 4.13 -0.09 11.54
CA ALA A 92 3.97 -1.14 10.53
C ALA A 92 5.33 -1.73 10.18
N VAL A 93 5.41 -3.05 10.14
CA VAL A 93 6.67 -3.79 10.02
C VAL A 93 6.62 -4.76 8.84
N ASP A 94 7.53 -4.58 7.90
CA ASP A 94 7.90 -5.61 6.95
C ASP A 94 9.21 -6.27 7.41
N TYR A 95 9.11 -7.54 7.84
CA TYR A 95 10.21 -8.26 8.47
C TYR A 95 10.89 -9.21 7.49
N GLY A 96 12.20 -9.08 7.35
CA GLY A 96 13.02 -9.97 6.55
C GLY A 96 14.31 -10.41 7.27
N THR A 97 14.64 -11.70 7.25
CA THR A 97 15.91 -12.21 7.82
C THR A 97 17.08 -11.99 6.87
N THR A 98 16.88 -12.17 5.58
CA THR A 98 17.88 -11.97 4.52
C THR A 98 17.56 -10.79 3.62
N ASN A 99 16.30 -10.42 3.54
CA ASN A 99 15.81 -9.23 2.88
C ASN A 99 15.82 -8.04 3.87
N PRO A 100 15.72 -6.82 3.37
CA PRO A 100 15.58 -5.65 4.23
C PRO A 100 14.42 -5.78 5.21
N THR A 101 14.64 -5.31 6.44
CA THR A 101 13.58 -5.11 7.45
C THR A 101 13.24 -3.63 7.51
N ARG A 102 11.95 -3.30 7.48
CA ARG A 102 11.43 -1.94 7.53
C ARG A 102 10.43 -1.77 8.66
N PHE A 103 10.55 -0.66 9.40
CA PHE A 103 9.52 -0.18 10.32
C PHE A 103 9.09 1.20 9.87
N LEU A 104 7.79 1.43 9.83
CA LEU A 104 7.21 2.74 9.56
C LEU A 104 6.44 3.22 10.78
N ASP A 105 6.76 4.41 11.27
CA ASP A 105 6.05 5.08 12.36
C ASP A 105 4.95 5.96 11.75
N ILE A 106 3.71 5.56 11.96
CA ILE A 106 2.55 6.11 11.27
C ILE A 106 1.60 6.73 12.28
N TYR A 107 1.17 7.96 12.00
CA TYR A 107 0.18 8.71 12.76
C TYR A 107 -1.04 8.99 11.89
N ASP A 108 -2.23 8.69 12.41
CA ASP A 108 -3.50 8.90 11.73
C ASP A 108 -4.45 9.72 12.62
N ASP A 109 -4.80 10.92 12.18
CA ASP A 109 -5.73 11.81 12.86
C ASP A 109 -7.19 11.69 12.38
N GLY A 110 -7.46 10.68 11.52
CA GLY A 110 -8.77 10.45 10.91
C GLY A 110 -8.95 11.14 9.56
N GLU A 111 -8.19 12.18 9.27
CA GLU A 111 -8.19 12.89 7.98
C GLU A 111 -6.91 12.59 7.19
N THR A 112 -5.76 12.64 7.84
CA THR A 112 -4.44 12.48 7.23
C THR A 112 -3.66 11.35 7.91
N VAL A 113 -3.08 10.50 7.10
CA VAL A 113 -2.11 9.46 7.49
C VAL A 113 -0.71 10.00 7.27
N ARG A 114 0.09 10.15 8.32
CA ARG A 114 1.47 10.65 8.25
C ARG A 114 2.46 9.57 8.58
N VAL A 115 3.28 9.20 7.61
CA VAL A 115 4.47 8.36 7.85
C VAL A 115 5.59 9.28 8.30
N ASP A 116 5.94 9.23 9.57
CA ASP A 116 6.79 10.21 10.23
C ASP A 116 8.26 9.82 10.30
N ARG A 117 8.51 8.53 10.55
CA ARG A 117 9.87 7.99 10.65
C ARG A 117 9.91 6.61 9.98
N GLU A 118 11.09 6.27 9.51
CA GLU A 118 11.42 5.00 8.91
C GLU A 118 12.66 4.40 9.57
N TYR A 119 12.62 3.10 9.82
CA TYR A 119 13.77 2.28 10.15
C TYR A 119 14.12 1.41 8.95
N ASP A 120 15.40 1.34 8.60
CA ASP A 120 15.94 0.55 7.50
C ASP A 120 17.09 -0.31 8.00
N TRP A 121 17.00 -1.63 7.84
CA TRP A 121 18.11 -2.54 7.99
C TRP A 121 18.13 -3.51 6.81
N ASP A 122 19.20 -3.44 6.02
CA ASP A 122 19.41 -4.33 4.89
C ASP A 122 20.63 -5.23 5.20
N SER A 123 20.38 -6.48 5.61
CA SER A 123 21.42 -7.43 5.99
C SER A 123 22.49 -7.66 4.91
N ARG A 124 22.15 -7.47 3.63
CA ARG A 124 23.10 -7.60 2.53
C ARG A 124 24.03 -6.40 2.44
N LYS A 125 23.52 -5.19 2.65
CA LYS A 125 24.32 -3.96 2.62
C LYS A 125 25.18 -3.83 3.86
N GLU A 126 24.63 -4.20 5.02
CA GLU A 126 25.32 -4.14 6.30
C GLU A 126 26.30 -5.32 6.51
N HIS A 127 26.28 -6.33 5.61
CA HIS A 127 27.07 -7.57 5.75
C HIS A 127 26.87 -8.26 7.11
N ALA A 128 25.73 -8.07 7.72
CA ALA A 128 25.39 -8.57 9.04
C ALA A 128 23.90 -8.94 9.12
N GLN A 129 23.60 -10.16 9.53
CA GLN A 129 22.24 -10.59 9.86
C GLN A 129 21.95 -10.30 11.32
N LYS A 130 20.76 -9.78 11.61
CA LYS A 130 20.22 -9.67 12.96
C LYS A 130 19.34 -10.87 13.29
N THR A 131 19.34 -11.23 14.55
CA THR A 131 18.41 -12.19 15.14
C THR A 131 17.06 -11.53 15.41
N ASP A 132 16.00 -12.34 15.63
CA ASP A 132 14.70 -11.84 16.08
C ASP A 132 14.82 -10.98 17.33
N ARG A 133 15.74 -11.35 18.24
CA ARG A 133 16.00 -10.60 19.46
C ARG A 133 16.55 -9.21 19.18
N GLU A 134 17.54 -9.09 18.33
CA GLU A 134 18.15 -7.81 17.94
C GLU A 134 17.15 -6.90 17.21
N TYR A 135 16.36 -7.46 16.30
CA TYR A 135 15.28 -6.70 15.65
C TYR A 135 14.21 -6.27 16.66
N ALA A 136 13.91 -7.07 17.68
CA ALA A 136 12.98 -6.69 18.73
C ALA A 136 13.55 -5.57 19.62
N ASP A 137 14.87 -5.58 19.90
CA ASP A 137 15.54 -4.48 20.60
C ASP A 137 15.45 -3.18 19.78
N ASP A 138 15.72 -3.25 18.47
CA ASP A 138 15.60 -2.10 17.56
C ASP A 138 14.17 -1.58 17.49
N LEU A 139 13.18 -2.48 17.41
CA LEU A 139 11.77 -2.06 17.37
C LEU A 139 11.35 -1.35 18.65
N LEU A 140 11.73 -1.87 19.82
CA LEU A 140 11.45 -1.22 21.11
C LEU A 140 12.11 0.16 21.21
N ALA A 141 13.36 0.28 20.76
CA ALA A 141 14.05 1.57 20.68
C ALA A 141 13.35 2.54 19.71
N PHE A 142 12.92 2.06 18.55
CA PHE A 142 12.20 2.84 17.56
C PHE A 142 10.80 3.28 18.04
N MET A 143 10.08 2.41 18.74
CA MET A 143 8.78 2.72 19.35
C MET A 143 8.89 3.84 20.38
N GLY A 144 9.94 3.78 21.22
CA GLY A 144 10.06 4.69 22.36
C GLY A 144 8.91 4.52 23.37
N PRO A 145 8.70 5.51 24.28
CA PRO A 145 7.75 5.38 25.39
C PRO A 145 6.27 5.63 25.03
N GLN A 146 5.99 6.12 23.83
CA GLN A 146 4.61 6.46 23.45
C GLN A 146 3.83 5.20 23.04
N PRO A 147 2.58 5.04 23.50
CA PRO A 147 1.74 3.93 23.09
C PRO A 147 1.57 3.86 21.57
N CYS A 148 1.61 2.67 21.01
CA CYS A 148 1.35 2.42 19.60
C CYS A 148 0.81 0.99 19.39
N THR A 149 0.12 0.80 18.28
CA THR A 149 -0.17 -0.54 17.74
C THR A 149 1.00 -1.00 16.89
N VAL A 150 1.37 -2.28 16.96
CA VAL A 150 2.39 -2.87 16.08
C VAL A 150 1.70 -3.82 15.12
N ILE A 151 1.90 -3.62 13.81
CA ILE A 151 1.36 -4.48 12.74
C ILE A 151 2.53 -5.19 12.07
N VAL A 152 2.46 -6.52 11.94
CA VAL A 152 3.52 -7.35 11.36
C VAL A 152 2.91 -8.37 10.42
N ASP A 153 3.58 -8.67 9.29
CA ASP A 153 3.20 -9.78 8.41
C ASP A 153 3.10 -11.10 9.19
N PRO A 154 2.00 -11.86 9.07
CA PRO A 154 1.82 -13.12 9.78
C PRO A 154 2.88 -14.18 9.45
N SER A 155 3.60 -14.08 8.35
CA SER A 155 4.70 -14.98 7.98
C SER A 155 5.91 -14.84 8.91
N ALA A 156 6.07 -13.69 9.61
CA ALA A 156 7.13 -13.42 10.58
C ALA A 156 6.87 -14.06 11.97
N ALA A 157 6.46 -15.33 12.01
CA ALA A 157 5.96 -15.99 13.23
C ALA A 157 6.96 -16.00 14.37
N SER A 158 8.27 -16.21 14.11
CA SER A 158 9.31 -16.22 15.13
C SER A 158 9.54 -14.84 15.74
N PHE A 159 9.55 -13.79 14.91
CA PHE A 159 9.65 -12.41 15.35
C PHE A 159 8.43 -11.96 16.16
N ILE A 160 7.22 -12.31 15.72
CA ILE A 160 5.98 -12.05 16.46
C ILE A 160 6.02 -12.73 17.84
N ALA A 161 6.50 -13.97 17.92
CA ALA A 161 6.65 -14.67 19.19
C ALA A 161 7.67 -14.00 20.11
N GLU A 162 8.79 -13.50 19.58
CA GLU A 162 9.79 -12.74 20.36
C GLU A 162 9.22 -11.42 20.89
N LEU A 163 8.48 -10.69 20.07
CA LEU A 163 7.78 -9.46 20.48
C LEU A 163 6.78 -9.74 21.62
N GLY A 164 6.03 -10.83 21.51
CA GLY A 164 5.07 -11.26 22.55
C GLY A 164 5.76 -11.58 23.88
N ARG A 165 6.96 -12.20 23.87
CA ARG A 165 7.76 -12.43 25.10
C ARG A 165 8.19 -11.13 25.78
N ARG A 166 8.31 -10.05 25.01
CA ARG A 166 8.67 -8.70 25.50
C ARG A 166 7.46 -7.84 25.86
N GLY A 167 6.27 -8.41 25.83
CA GLY A 167 5.02 -7.73 26.17
C GLY A 167 4.48 -6.79 25.07
N VAL A 168 5.00 -6.89 23.85
CA VAL A 168 4.48 -6.13 22.71
C VAL A 168 3.29 -6.88 22.13
N TYR A 169 2.12 -6.21 22.11
CA TYR A 169 0.95 -6.74 21.41
C TYR A 169 1.06 -6.48 19.91
N VAL A 170 0.99 -7.54 19.12
CA VAL A 170 1.12 -7.49 17.67
C VAL A 170 -0.22 -7.82 17.00
N VAL A 171 -0.66 -6.95 16.12
CA VAL A 171 -1.73 -7.20 15.18
C VAL A 171 -1.13 -7.84 13.92
N LYS A 172 -1.66 -8.97 13.50
CA LYS A 172 -1.24 -9.61 12.25
C LYS A 172 -1.82 -8.84 11.08
N ALA A 173 -0.96 -8.50 10.12
CA ALA A 173 -1.36 -7.80 8.92
C ALA A 173 -2.30 -8.65 8.06
N ASP A 174 -3.27 -7.99 7.40
CA ASP A 174 -3.86 -8.50 6.19
C ASP A 174 -2.87 -8.18 5.05
N ASN A 175 -2.31 -9.23 4.44
CA ASN A 175 -1.29 -9.11 3.40
C ASN A 175 -1.82 -9.28 1.98
N ASP A 176 -3.14 -9.09 1.75
CA ASP A 176 -3.69 -9.03 0.39
C ASP A 176 -2.98 -7.95 -0.42
N VAL A 177 -2.29 -8.39 -1.50
CA VAL A 177 -1.45 -7.49 -2.31
C VAL A 177 -2.29 -6.63 -3.25
N PRO A 178 -3.18 -7.20 -4.09
CA PRO A 178 -3.96 -6.41 -5.05
C PRO A 178 -4.88 -5.40 -4.37
N ASP A 179 -5.61 -5.80 -3.34
CA ASP A 179 -6.53 -4.91 -2.63
C ASP A 179 -5.79 -3.82 -1.87
N GLY A 180 -4.70 -4.18 -1.20
CA GLY A 180 -3.88 -3.23 -0.47
C GLY A 180 -3.20 -2.20 -1.38
N ILE A 181 -2.70 -2.60 -2.55
CA ILE A 181 -2.17 -1.67 -3.56
C ILE A 181 -3.26 -0.70 -4.02
N ARG A 182 -4.45 -1.22 -4.32
CA ARG A 182 -5.60 -0.41 -4.75
C ARG A 182 -5.99 0.63 -3.69
N LYS A 183 -6.12 0.21 -2.43
CA LYS A 183 -6.43 1.08 -1.29
C LYS A 183 -5.37 2.16 -1.09
N THR A 184 -4.10 1.76 -1.08
CA THR A 184 -2.96 2.68 -0.92
C THR A 184 -2.92 3.71 -2.06
N ALA A 185 -3.11 3.28 -3.31
CA ALA A 185 -3.17 4.16 -4.46
C ALA A 185 -4.30 5.21 -4.34
N GLY A 186 -5.46 4.80 -3.86
CA GLY A 186 -6.59 5.70 -3.59
C GLY A 186 -6.26 6.77 -2.54
N LEU A 187 -5.64 6.38 -1.41
CA LEU A 187 -5.26 7.32 -0.36
C LEU A 187 -4.14 8.28 -0.79
N ILE A 188 -3.17 7.81 -1.57
CA ILE A 188 -2.11 8.66 -2.16
C ILE A 188 -2.73 9.67 -3.13
N GLY A 189 -3.57 9.22 -4.06
CA GLY A 189 -4.21 10.10 -5.05
C GLY A 189 -5.10 11.17 -4.43
N ARG A 190 -5.72 10.89 -3.28
CA ARG A 190 -6.49 11.85 -2.48
C ARG A 190 -5.62 12.71 -1.55
N ARG A 191 -4.29 12.53 -1.55
CA ARG A 191 -3.32 13.21 -0.67
C ARG A 191 -3.55 13.00 0.82
N ILE A 192 -4.23 11.90 1.17
CA ILE A 192 -4.45 11.51 2.56
C ILE A 192 -3.16 10.97 3.16
N ILE A 193 -2.36 10.21 2.39
CA ILE A 193 -1.03 9.76 2.81
C ILE A 193 -0.02 10.88 2.58
N GLN A 194 0.67 11.25 3.66
CA GLN A 194 1.74 12.21 3.71
C GLN A 194 2.98 11.56 4.30
N ILE A 195 4.13 11.66 3.63
CA ILE A 195 5.37 10.99 4.01
C ILE A 195 6.40 12.05 4.42
N CYS A 196 7.00 11.90 5.59
CA CYS A 196 8.10 12.78 5.97
C CYS A 196 9.29 12.61 5.03
N GLU A 197 9.91 13.70 4.59
CA GLU A 197 11.07 13.66 3.68
C GLU A 197 12.24 12.83 4.21
N THR A 198 12.29 12.56 5.52
CA THR A 198 13.28 11.68 6.15
C THR A 198 13.04 10.19 5.86
N CYS A 199 11.86 9.81 5.40
CA CYS A 199 11.52 8.43 5.00
C CYS A 199 11.96 8.17 3.54
N SER A 200 13.24 8.31 3.28
CA SER A 200 13.79 8.30 1.92
C SER A 200 13.58 6.97 1.19
N ARG A 201 13.60 5.83 1.90
CA ARG A 201 13.38 4.51 1.30
C ARG A 201 11.94 4.35 0.82
N LEU A 202 10.98 4.75 1.66
CA LEU A 202 9.58 4.72 1.27
C LEU A 202 9.33 5.63 0.05
N ILE A 203 9.90 6.83 0.04
CA ILE A 203 9.76 7.78 -1.09
C ILE A 203 10.35 7.17 -2.37
N ASP A 204 11.56 6.59 -2.31
CA ASP A 204 12.19 5.91 -3.43
C ASP A 204 11.32 4.75 -3.96
N GLU A 205 10.77 3.94 -3.05
CA GLU A 205 9.90 2.82 -3.41
C GLU A 205 8.58 3.27 -4.04
N MET A 206 7.97 4.37 -3.57
CA MET A 206 6.77 4.93 -4.22
C MET A 206 7.01 5.28 -5.69
N GLY A 207 8.21 5.73 -6.05
CA GLY A 207 8.57 6.07 -7.43
C GLY A 207 9.04 4.89 -8.29
N THR A 208 9.50 3.81 -7.67
CA THR A 208 10.16 2.68 -8.36
C THR A 208 9.41 1.35 -8.30
N TYR A 209 8.37 1.23 -7.48
CA TYR A 209 7.55 0.02 -7.38
C TYR A 209 6.71 -0.17 -8.63
N VAL A 210 6.95 -1.24 -9.36
CA VAL A 210 6.41 -1.47 -10.71
C VAL A 210 5.65 -2.79 -10.82
N TRP A 211 4.73 -2.84 -11.76
CA TRP A 211 4.05 -4.09 -12.13
C TRP A 211 4.98 -5.04 -12.87
N ASP A 212 4.81 -6.35 -12.64
CA ASP A 212 5.46 -7.40 -13.43
C ASP A 212 4.78 -7.51 -14.79
N GLU A 213 5.47 -7.03 -15.83
CA GLU A 213 4.97 -7.06 -17.21
C GLU A 213 4.65 -8.48 -17.70
N LYS A 214 5.46 -9.47 -17.32
CA LYS A 214 5.22 -10.86 -17.71
C LYS A 214 3.97 -11.44 -17.05
N ALA A 215 3.72 -11.10 -15.78
CA ALA A 215 2.50 -11.45 -15.08
C ALA A 215 1.29 -10.73 -15.73
N SER A 216 1.43 -9.43 -16.03
CA SER A 216 0.38 -8.63 -16.70
C SER A 216 0.00 -9.16 -18.07
N GLN A 217 0.96 -9.69 -18.84
CA GLN A 217 0.70 -10.34 -20.13
C GLN A 217 -0.13 -11.63 -19.99
N ARG A 218 -0.02 -12.32 -18.84
CA ARG A 218 -0.86 -13.50 -18.52
C ARG A 218 -2.20 -13.13 -17.86
N GLY A 219 -2.48 -11.84 -17.67
CA GLY A 219 -3.68 -11.37 -16.99
C GLY A 219 -3.59 -11.41 -15.45
N GLU A 220 -2.38 -11.57 -14.91
CA GLU A 220 -2.11 -11.55 -13.47
C GLU A 220 -1.64 -10.15 -13.05
N GLU A 221 -2.11 -9.67 -11.92
CA GLU A 221 -1.69 -8.39 -11.33
C GLU A 221 -0.73 -8.67 -10.18
N LYS A 222 0.53 -8.69 -10.51
CA LYS A 222 1.60 -8.90 -9.53
C LYS A 222 2.63 -7.79 -9.65
N PRO A 223 3.07 -7.22 -8.52
CA PRO A 223 4.22 -6.35 -8.53
C PRO A 223 5.51 -7.14 -8.71
N VAL A 224 6.55 -6.47 -9.21
CA VAL A 224 7.92 -6.98 -9.14
C VAL A 224 8.35 -7.00 -7.68
N LYS A 225 8.80 -8.16 -7.19
CA LYS A 225 9.27 -8.35 -5.82
C LYS A 225 10.71 -7.86 -5.65
N GLN A 226 10.88 -6.55 -5.71
CA GLN A 226 12.16 -5.86 -5.55
C GLN A 226 11.91 -4.42 -5.09
N ASN A 227 12.64 -3.97 -4.06
CA ASN A 227 12.51 -2.62 -3.48
C ASN A 227 11.04 -2.30 -3.15
N ASP A 228 10.39 -3.19 -2.39
CA ASP A 228 8.97 -3.13 -2.05
C ASP A 228 8.71 -3.17 -0.54
N HIS A 229 9.76 -3.20 0.28
CA HIS A 229 9.66 -3.48 1.72
C HIS A 229 8.96 -2.36 2.51
N SER A 230 9.28 -1.09 2.26
CA SER A 230 8.61 0.03 2.88
C SER A 230 7.19 0.20 2.34
N ALA A 231 7.01 -0.05 1.03
CA ALA A 231 5.69 -0.05 0.39
C ALA A 231 4.79 -1.18 0.94
N ASP A 232 5.35 -2.36 1.19
CA ASP A 232 4.63 -3.48 1.82
C ASP A 232 4.27 -3.16 3.29
N ALA A 233 5.19 -2.57 4.08
CA ALA A 233 4.87 -2.12 5.43
C ALA A 233 3.74 -1.08 5.45
N LEU A 234 3.76 -0.10 4.54
CA LEU A 234 2.66 0.87 4.39
C LEU A 234 1.34 0.17 4.01
N ARG A 235 1.38 -0.79 3.10
CA ARG A 235 0.23 -1.58 2.66
C ARG A 235 -0.39 -2.37 3.82
N TYR A 236 0.41 -2.96 4.71
CA TYR A 236 -0.09 -3.65 5.91
C TYR A 236 -0.88 -2.72 6.82
N TYR A 237 -0.38 -1.50 7.00
CA TYR A 237 -1.13 -0.47 7.73
C TYR A 237 -2.44 -0.11 7.02
N VAL A 238 -2.38 0.17 5.72
CA VAL A 238 -3.56 0.58 4.94
C VAL A 238 -4.64 -0.50 4.93
N ASN A 239 -4.27 -1.79 4.83
CA ASN A 239 -5.20 -2.90 4.91
C ASN A 239 -5.86 -3.05 6.30
N SER A 240 -5.27 -2.49 7.35
CA SER A 240 -5.86 -2.48 8.70
C SER A 240 -6.90 -1.36 8.91
N LEU A 241 -7.00 -0.42 7.97
CA LEU A 241 -7.95 0.68 8.08
C LEU A 241 -9.38 0.22 7.83
N PRO A 242 -10.37 0.82 8.51
CA PRO A 242 -11.77 0.48 8.31
C PRO A 242 -12.27 0.95 6.93
N ASP A 243 -13.26 0.25 6.38
CA ASP A 243 -13.77 0.46 5.02
C ASP A 243 -14.23 1.89 4.74
N TRP A 244 -14.78 2.59 5.73
CA TRP A 244 -15.23 3.98 5.56
C TRP A 244 -14.10 4.96 5.19
N ARG A 245 -12.84 4.60 5.42
CA ARG A 245 -11.67 5.40 4.99
C ARG A 245 -11.50 5.43 3.47
N PHE A 246 -12.08 4.48 2.78
CA PHE A 246 -11.97 4.33 1.32
C PHE A 246 -13.24 4.82 0.59
N GLU A 247 -14.27 5.18 1.33
CA GLU A 247 -15.50 5.78 0.84
C GLU A 247 -15.39 7.32 0.75
#